data_f7b1ec9afcc9c8840a8fa4d15b0344dd
#
_entry.id   f7b1ec9afcc9c8840a8fa4d15b0344dd
#
_cell.length_a   1.000
_cell.length_b   1.000
_cell.length_c   1.000
_cell.angle_alpha   90.00
_cell.angle_beta   90.00
_cell.angle_gamma   90.00
#
_symmetry.space_group_name_H-M   'P 1'
#
loop_
_entity.id
_entity.type
_entity.pdbx_description
1 polymer ?
#
loop_
_entity_poly.entity_id
_entity_poly.type
_entity_poly.pdbx_seq_one_letter_code
_entity_poly.pdbx_strand_id
1 'polypeptide(L)'
;MTAVERLADFAVNAPYDELSETARQQLKIRVLDALGCAIGAVDGEPTKMIRKNIVEFDTNGKCTLLAGGRASPDHAAFYNGAAVRYLDFNDSYLAKGETCHPSDNLAPILAAAEYAGASGRELLVALAVAYQVQCRLSDVAAVRAAGFDHTVQGAYAVAAGPIPAHASPLCRRRSSGFP
;
A
#
# COMPACT_ATOMS: atom_id res chain seq x y z
N MET A 1 15.80 15.48 15.65
CA MET A 1 14.97 14.51 14.93
C MET A 1 14.52 15.15 13.64
N THR A 2 14.91 14.57 12.52
CA THR A 2 14.52 15.01 11.18
C THR A 2 13.04 14.69 10.87
N ALA A 3 12.48 15.23 9.79
CA ALA A 3 11.11 14.89 9.38
C ALA A 3 10.95 13.40 9.07
N VAL A 4 11.97 12.78 8.44
CA VAL A 4 11.98 11.34 8.12
C VAL A 4 12.01 10.49 9.39
N GLU A 5 12.82 10.86 10.40
CA GLU A 5 12.85 10.14 11.68
C GLU A 5 11.51 10.21 12.41
N ARG A 6 10.84 11.37 12.42
CA ARG A 6 9.49 11.50 13.00
C ARG A 6 8.46 10.67 12.26
N LEU A 7 8.53 10.63 10.92
CA LEU A 7 7.64 9.82 10.10
C LEU A 7 7.85 8.32 10.37
N ALA A 8 9.10 7.89 10.45
CA ALA A 8 9.45 6.51 10.76
C ALA A 8 8.99 6.11 12.17
N ASP A 9 9.17 7.00 13.16
CA ASP A 9 8.69 6.78 14.52
C ASP A 9 7.18 6.64 14.58
N PHE A 10 6.43 7.52 13.92
CA PHE A 10 4.99 7.41 13.77
C PHE A 10 4.58 6.08 13.14
N ALA A 11 5.23 5.69 12.03
CA ALA A 11 4.88 4.49 11.29
C ALA A 11 5.10 3.21 12.11
N VAL A 12 6.21 3.14 12.86
CA VAL A 12 6.59 1.94 13.64
C VAL A 12 5.75 1.79 14.91
N ASN A 13 5.35 2.90 15.51
CA ASN A 13 4.68 2.92 16.81
C ASN A 13 3.16 3.06 16.73
N ALA A 14 2.55 3.10 15.54
CA ALA A 14 1.10 3.21 15.38
C ALA A 14 0.38 1.95 15.90
N PRO A 15 -0.40 2.01 17.00
CA PRO A 15 -1.07 0.84 17.53
C PRO A 15 -2.48 0.69 16.95
N TYR A 16 -2.95 -0.56 16.83
CA TYR A 16 -4.30 -0.85 16.36
C TYR A 16 -5.39 -0.22 17.24
N ASP A 17 -5.16 -0.18 18.55
CA ASP A 17 -6.18 0.27 19.50
C ASP A 17 -6.41 1.79 19.49
N GLU A 18 -5.49 2.57 18.93
CA GLU A 18 -5.69 4.01 18.67
C GLU A 18 -6.54 4.28 17.41
N LEU A 19 -6.74 3.28 16.55
CA LEU A 19 -7.70 3.43 15.45
C LEU A 19 -9.12 3.44 16.02
N SER A 20 -9.86 4.54 15.84
CA SER A 20 -11.26 4.60 16.20
C SER A 20 -12.07 3.53 15.45
N GLU A 21 -13.20 3.11 16.01
CA GLU A 21 -14.08 2.14 15.34
C GLU A 21 -14.52 2.65 13.95
N THR A 22 -14.81 3.92 13.84
CA THR A 22 -15.14 4.56 12.54
C THR A 22 -13.99 4.41 11.54
N ALA A 23 -12.74 4.67 11.97
CA ALA A 23 -11.57 4.51 11.10
C ALA A 23 -11.40 3.05 10.64
N ARG A 24 -11.56 2.09 11.57
CA ARG A 24 -11.51 0.66 11.25
C ARG A 24 -12.55 0.25 10.23
N GLN A 25 -13.79 0.72 10.38
CA GLN A 25 -14.88 0.43 9.44
C GLN A 25 -14.63 1.08 8.07
N GLN A 26 -14.18 2.34 8.04
CA GLN A 26 -13.84 3.01 6.79
C GLN A 26 -12.72 2.30 6.04
N LEU A 27 -11.66 1.87 6.72
CA LEU A 27 -10.57 1.12 6.09
C LEU A 27 -11.07 -0.21 5.50
N LYS A 28 -11.95 -0.94 6.20
CA LYS A 28 -12.55 -2.16 5.65
C LYS A 28 -13.38 -1.89 4.40
N ILE A 29 -14.14 -0.80 4.38
CA ILE A 29 -14.91 -0.38 3.21
C ILE A 29 -13.97 -0.05 2.04
N ARG A 30 -12.86 0.69 2.28
CA ARG A 30 -11.87 1.02 1.26
C ARG A 30 -11.17 -0.23 0.71
N VAL A 31 -10.86 -1.19 1.57
CA VAL A 31 -10.32 -2.49 1.12
C VAL A 31 -11.32 -3.22 0.22
N LEU A 32 -12.60 -3.30 0.64
CA LEU A 32 -13.65 -3.96 -0.14
C LEU A 32 -13.85 -3.27 -1.51
N ASP A 33 -13.88 -1.95 -1.52
CA ASP A 33 -14.00 -1.13 -2.73
C ASP A 33 -12.84 -1.38 -3.70
N ALA A 34 -11.61 -1.31 -3.21
CA ALA A 34 -10.42 -1.56 -4.02
C ALA A 34 -10.36 -3.00 -4.56
N LEU A 35 -10.77 -3.99 -3.77
CA LEU A 35 -10.89 -5.38 -4.24
C LEU A 35 -11.97 -5.52 -5.30
N GLY A 36 -13.09 -4.81 -5.17
CA GLY A 36 -14.16 -4.74 -6.17
C GLY A 36 -13.65 -4.15 -7.49
N CYS A 37 -12.90 -3.05 -7.43
CA CYS A 37 -12.25 -2.45 -8.60
C CYS A 37 -11.29 -3.45 -9.27
N ALA A 38 -10.46 -4.13 -8.50
CA ALA A 38 -9.51 -5.11 -9.03
C ALA A 38 -10.21 -6.30 -9.71
N ILE A 39 -11.27 -6.83 -9.11
CA ILE A 39 -12.05 -7.93 -9.69
C ILE A 39 -12.72 -7.47 -10.99
N GLY A 40 -13.28 -6.26 -11.03
CA GLY A 40 -13.87 -5.69 -12.24
C GLY A 40 -12.85 -5.47 -13.37
N ALA A 41 -11.56 -5.36 -13.02
CA ALA A 41 -10.47 -5.08 -13.95
C ALA A 41 -9.77 -6.33 -14.51
N VAL A 42 -10.10 -7.55 -14.05
CA VAL A 42 -9.36 -8.77 -14.42
C VAL A 42 -9.33 -9.06 -15.91
N ASP A 43 -10.35 -8.62 -16.62
CA ASP A 43 -10.48 -8.76 -18.07
C ASP A 43 -9.90 -7.59 -18.85
N GLY A 44 -9.39 -6.57 -18.17
CA GLY A 44 -8.72 -5.43 -18.80
C GLY A 44 -7.44 -5.85 -19.55
N GLU A 45 -7.17 -5.22 -20.68
CA GLU A 45 -6.01 -5.55 -21.51
C GLU A 45 -4.67 -5.41 -20.73
N PRO A 46 -4.40 -4.31 -20.01
CA PRO A 46 -3.17 -4.18 -19.23
C PRO A 46 -3.03 -5.25 -18.15
N THR A 47 -4.11 -5.58 -17.44
CA THR A 47 -4.10 -6.60 -16.40
C THR A 47 -3.80 -7.99 -16.95
N LYS A 48 -4.38 -8.33 -18.11
CA LYS A 48 -4.07 -9.57 -18.82
C LYS A 48 -2.61 -9.64 -19.28
N MET A 49 -2.07 -8.53 -19.78
CA MET A 49 -0.67 -8.46 -20.23
C MET A 49 0.30 -8.67 -19.05
N ILE A 50 0.08 -7.98 -17.93
CA ILE A 50 0.90 -8.13 -16.73
C ILE A 50 0.80 -9.56 -16.20
N ARG A 51 -0.42 -10.12 -16.14
CA ARG A 51 -0.63 -11.50 -15.69
C ARG A 51 0.12 -12.51 -16.55
N LYS A 52 0.07 -12.36 -17.88
CA LYS A 52 0.79 -13.25 -18.82
C LYS A 52 2.29 -13.21 -18.54
N ASN A 53 2.85 -12.01 -18.34
CA ASN A 53 4.26 -11.85 -18.00
C ASN A 53 4.62 -12.54 -16.67
N ILE A 54 3.80 -12.36 -15.63
CA ILE A 54 4.04 -12.99 -14.33
C ILE A 54 3.98 -14.52 -14.44
N VAL A 55 3.00 -15.07 -15.13
CA VAL A 55 2.87 -16.53 -15.30
C VAL A 55 4.08 -17.11 -16.05
N GLU A 56 4.67 -16.34 -16.97
CA GLU A 56 5.85 -16.77 -17.72
C GLU A 56 7.13 -16.76 -16.85
N PHE A 57 7.29 -15.77 -15.98
CA PHE A 57 8.57 -15.53 -15.30
C PHE A 57 8.56 -15.79 -13.79
N ASP A 58 7.38 -15.87 -13.14
CA ASP A 58 7.28 -15.98 -11.67
C ASP A 58 6.08 -16.86 -11.26
N THR A 59 6.29 -18.14 -11.05
CA THR A 59 5.23 -19.08 -10.67
C THR A 59 5.29 -19.58 -9.23
N ASN A 60 6.31 -19.23 -8.45
CA ASN A 60 6.57 -19.80 -7.12
C ASN A 60 6.39 -18.83 -5.96
N GLY A 61 5.73 -17.71 -6.17
CA GLY A 61 5.55 -16.68 -5.14
C GLY A 61 4.57 -17.08 -4.03
N LYS A 62 4.66 -16.33 -2.90
CA LYS A 62 3.80 -16.53 -1.72
C LYS A 62 2.60 -15.59 -1.68
N CYS A 63 2.62 -14.52 -2.48
CA CYS A 63 1.60 -13.48 -2.45
C CYS A 63 0.50 -13.74 -3.47
N THR A 64 -0.73 -13.42 -3.10
CA THR A 64 -1.94 -13.70 -3.89
C THR A 64 -2.07 -12.73 -5.06
N LEU A 65 -2.36 -13.27 -6.25
CA LEU A 65 -2.89 -12.51 -7.37
C LEU A 65 -4.43 -12.51 -7.30
N LEU A 66 -5.07 -11.35 -7.32
CA LEU A 66 -6.51 -11.20 -7.07
C LEU A 66 -7.41 -11.93 -8.08
N ALA A 67 -6.94 -12.26 -9.26
CA ALA A 67 -7.63 -13.11 -10.23
C ALA A 67 -7.25 -14.59 -10.13
N GLY A 68 -6.64 -15.00 -9.03
CA GLY A 68 -6.13 -16.35 -8.77
C GLY A 68 -4.68 -16.56 -9.19
N GLY A 69 -4.01 -17.46 -8.49
CA GLY A 69 -2.57 -17.70 -8.61
C GLY A 69 -1.77 -16.97 -7.56
N ARG A 70 -0.45 -17.15 -7.61
CA ARG A 70 0.52 -16.56 -6.67
C ARG A 70 1.74 -16.06 -7.42
N ALA A 71 2.41 -15.07 -6.82
CA ALA A 71 3.63 -14.48 -7.35
C ALA A 71 4.55 -14.02 -6.21
N SER A 72 5.75 -13.55 -6.56
CA SER A 72 6.61 -12.81 -5.64
C SER A 72 5.91 -11.53 -5.14
N PRO A 73 6.32 -10.96 -4.00
CA PRO A 73 5.65 -9.79 -3.42
C PRO A 73 5.57 -8.58 -4.35
N ASP A 74 6.65 -8.32 -5.08
CA ASP A 74 6.75 -7.22 -6.04
C ASP A 74 5.83 -7.41 -7.25
N HIS A 75 5.78 -8.61 -7.83
CA HIS A 75 4.89 -8.93 -8.92
C HIS A 75 3.41 -8.94 -8.48
N ALA A 76 3.11 -9.44 -7.29
CA ALA A 76 1.76 -9.39 -6.74
C ALA A 76 1.32 -7.94 -6.48
N ALA A 77 2.19 -7.11 -5.92
CA ALA A 77 1.94 -5.69 -5.72
C ALA A 77 1.68 -4.98 -7.05
N PHE A 78 2.50 -5.24 -8.06
CA PHE A 78 2.36 -4.63 -9.39
C PHE A 78 1.06 -5.03 -10.09
N TYR A 79 0.76 -6.32 -10.16
CA TYR A 79 -0.47 -6.82 -10.80
C TYR A 79 -1.72 -6.34 -10.08
N ASN A 80 -1.79 -6.54 -8.79
CA ASN A 80 -2.95 -6.17 -7.99
C ASN A 80 -3.15 -4.64 -7.98
N GLY A 81 -2.06 -3.86 -7.93
CA GLY A 81 -2.10 -2.40 -8.02
C GLY A 81 -2.63 -1.92 -9.37
N ALA A 82 -2.16 -2.49 -10.46
CA ALA A 82 -2.68 -2.21 -11.80
C ALA A 82 -4.16 -2.54 -11.91
N ALA A 83 -4.61 -3.67 -11.35
CA ALA A 83 -6.01 -4.06 -11.35
C ALA A 83 -6.88 -3.10 -10.51
N VAL A 84 -6.44 -2.71 -9.31
CA VAL A 84 -7.15 -1.73 -8.46
C VAL A 84 -7.33 -0.41 -9.21
N ARG A 85 -6.29 0.03 -9.94
CA ARG A 85 -6.26 1.37 -10.55
C ARG A 85 -6.91 1.46 -11.93
N TYR A 86 -7.02 0.35 -12.66
CA TYR A 86 -7.37 0.33 -14.08
C TYR A 86 -8.72 0.97 -14.41
N LEU A 87 -9.77 0.70 -13.61
CA LEU A 87 -11.11 1.24 -13.88
C LEU A 87 -11.29 2.70 -13.44
N ASP A 88 -10.35 3.26 -12.70
CA ASP A 88 -10.42 4.62 -12.13
C ASP A 88 -11.68 4.85 -11.26
N PHE A 89 -12.17 3.80 -10.59
CA PHE A 89 -13.32 3.83 -9.67
C PHE A 89 -12.91 3.80 -8.20
N ASN A 90 -11.62 3.55 -7.93
CA ASN A 90 -11.08 3.53 -6.59
C ASN A 90 -11.17 4.91 -5.93
N ASP A 91 -10.98 4.95 -4.62
CA ASP A 91 -11.14 6.15 -3.81
C ASP A 91 -10.27 7.33 -4.26
N SER A 92 -10.68 8.52 -3.89
CA SER A 92 -9.96 9.75 -4.14
C SER A 92 -9.89 10.60 -2.88
N TYR A 93 -8.74 11.23 -2.64
CA TYR A 93 -8.55 12.26 -1.64
C TYR A 93 -8.25 13.61 -2.30
N LEU A 94 -9.11 14.58 -2.04
CA LEU A 94 -9.02 15.91 -2.62
C LEU A 94 -8.35 16.86 -1.62
N ALA A 95 -7.07 17.16 -1.86
CA ALA A 95 -6.33 18.16 -1.13
C ALA A 95 -6.32 19.50 -1.89
N LYS A 96 -5.94 20.56 -1.23
CA LYS A 96 -5.84 21.88 -1.87
C LYS A 96 -4.71 21.90 -2.91
N GLY A 97 -5.08 21.84 -4.18
CA GLY A 97 -4.13 21.85 -5.30
C GLY A 97 -3.51 20.48 -5.62
N GLU A 98 -3.99 19.42 -5.01
CA GLU A 98 -3.53 18.05 -5.26
C GLU A 98 -4.68 17.05 -5.11
N THR A 99 -4.55 15.91 -5.77
CA THR A 99 -5.48 14.78 -5.63
C THR A 99 -4.65 13.51 -5.62
N CYS A 100 -4.95 12.59 -4.71
CA CYS A 100 -4.34 11.28 -4.70
C CYS A 100 -5.40 10.17 -4.53
N HIS A 101 -4.98 8.93 -4.76
CA HIS A 101 -5.80 7.74 -4.60
C HIS A 101 -5.19 6.84 -3.52
N PRO A 102 -5.56 7.00 -2.24
CA PRO A 102 -4.91 6.27 -1.16
C PRO A 102 -5.06 4.75 -1.24
N SER A 103 -6.09 4.24 -1.92
CA SER A 103 -6.27 2.81 -2.18
C SER A 103 -5.20 2.20 -3.09
N ASP A 104 -4.42 3.01 -3.82
CA ASP A 104 -3.23 2.56 -4.55
C ASP A 104 -2.21 1.87 -3.63
N ASN A 105 -2.23 2.23 -2.33
CA ASN A 105 -1.36 1.60 -1.33
C ASN A 105 -1.79 0.17 -0.94
N LEU A 106 -3.04 -0.25 -1.25
CA LEU A 106 -3.54 -1.55 -0.82
C LEU A 106 -2.69 -2.70 -1.35
N ALA A 107 -2.41 -2.73 -2.64
CA ALA A 107 -1.75 -3.86 -3.27
C ALA A 107 -0.33 -4.11 -2.74
N PRO A 108 0.57 -3.12 -2.63
CA PRO A 108 1.90 -3.35 -2.07
C PRO A 108 1.87 -3.67 -0.58
N ILE A 109 0.97 -3.08 0.20
CA ILE A 109 0.85 -3.37 1.64
C ILE A 109 0.27 -4.77 1.85
N LEU A 110 -0.72 -5.19 1.06
CA LEU A 110 -1.27 -6.54 1.11
C LEU A 110 -0.19 -7.58 0.78
N ALA A 111 0.57 -7.38 -0.29
CA ALA A 111 1.66 -8.27 -0.66
C ALA A 111 2.73 -8.36 0.43
N ALA A 112 3.10 -7.24 1.05
CA ALA A 112 4.04 -7.22 2.17
C ALA A 112 3.46 -7.94 3.40
N ALA A 113 2.19 -7.75 3.71
CA ALA A 113 1.51 -8.41 4.82
C ALA A 113 1.42 -9.93 4.61
N GLU A 114 1.04 -10.40 3.42
CA GLU A 114 1.03 -11.83 3.08
C GLU A 114 2.42 -12.45 3.16
N TYR A 115 3.43 -11.78 2.61
CA TYR A 115 4.82 -12.25 2.67
C TYR A 115 5.32 -12.39 4.11
N ALA A 116 4.95 -11.44 4.97
CA ALA A 116 5.32 -11.40 6.37
C ALA A 116 4.46 -12.32 7.27
N GLY A 117 3.36 -12.87 6.78
CA GLY A 117 2.39 -13.61 7.58
C GLY A 117 1.66 -12.74 8.60
N ALA A 118 1.43 -11.47 8.27
CA ALA A 118 0.79 -10.50 9.13
C ALA A 118 -0.71 -10.80 9.33
N SER A 119 -1.22 -10.41 10.49
CA SER A 119 -2.65 -10.48 10.80
C SER A 119 -3.46 -9.40 10.09
N GLY A 120 -4.79 -9.58 10.00
CA GLY A 120 -5.68 -8.55 9.47
C GLY A 120 -5.68 -7.25 10.28
N ARG A 121 -5.37 -7.30 11.59
CA ARG A 121 -5.20 -6.10 12.42
C ARG A 121 -3.96 -5.32 11.99
N GLU A 122 -2.84 -6.00 11.79
CA GLU A 122 -1.59 -5.39 11.33
C GLU A 122 -1.75 -4.80 9.92
N LEU A 123 -2.46 -5.48 9.03
CA LEU A 123 -2.82 -4.96 7.71
C LEU A 123 -3.61 -3.64 7.81
N LEU A 124 -4.61 -3.56 8.69
CA LEU A 124 -5.41 -2.34 8.87
C LEU A 124 -4.56 -1.19 9.43
N VAL A 125 -3.63 -1.46 10.35
CA VAL A 125 -2.69 -0.43 10.84
C VAL A 125 -1.78 0.05 9.72
N ALA A 126 -1.20 -0.87 8.96
CA ALA A 126 -0.33 -0.54 7.83
C ALA A 126 -1.04 0.35 6.80
N LEU A 127 -2.28 0.02 6.46
CA LEU A 127 -3.11 0.83 5.57
C LEU A 127 -3.44 2.20 6.19
N ALA A 128 -3.80 2.26 7.47
CA ALA A 128 -4.08 3.53 8.15
C ALA A 128 -2.88 4.48 8.10
N VAL A 129 -1.68 3.96 8.37
CA VAL A 129 -0.43 4.73 8.28
C VAL A 129 -0.19 5.21 6.86
N ALA A 130 -0.31 4.34 5.86
CA ALA A 130 -0.10 4.73 4.47
C ALA A 130 -1.11 5.80 4.02
N TYR A 131 -2.39 5.65 4.34
CA TYR A 131 -3.42 6.66 4.06
C TYR A 131 -3.08 8.00 4.72
N GLN A 132 -2.70 8.00 6.00
CA GLN A 132 -2.31 9.22 6.72
C GLN A 132 -1.10 9.88 6.06
N VAL A 133 -0.07 9.11 5.73
CA VAL A 133 1.15 9.66 5.11
C VAL A 133 0.84 10.27 3.75
N GLN A 134 0.14 9.54 2.87
CA GLN A 134 -0.18 10.04 1.54
C GLN A 134 -1.07 11.28 1.58
N CYS A 135 -2.17 11.22 2.35
CA CYS A 135 -3.08 12.36 2.47
C CYS A 135 -2.41 13.59 3.06
N ARG A 136 -1.63 13.42 4.15
CA ARG A 136 -0.93 14.58 4.78
C ARG A 136 0.16 15.16 3.87
N LEU A 137 0.89 14.33 3.13
CA LEU A 137 1.84 14.84 2.13
C LEU A 137 1.11 15.58 1.00
N SER A 138 -0.04 15.09 0.56
CA SER A 138 -0.85 15.78 -0.46
C SER A 138 -1.39 17.13 0.04
N ASP A 139 -1.71 17.26 1.34
CA ASP A 139 -2.14 18.53 1.94
C ASP A 139 -1.06 19.60 1.92
N VAL A 140 0.22 19.21 2.09
CA VAL A 140 1.34 20.15 2.29
C VAL A 140 2.26 20.30 1.09
N ALA A 141 2.18 19.38 0.11
CA ALA A 141 3.06 19.36 -1.05
C ALA A 141 2.27 19.03 -2.34
N ALA A 142 1.80 20.06 -3.01
CA ALA A 142 1.17 19.95 -4.33
C ALA A 142 2.24 19.67 -5.39
N VAL A 143 2.65 18.40 -5.54
CA VAL A 143 3.77 18.00 -6.41
C VAL A 143 3.47 18.16 -7.89
N ARG A 144 2.19 18.20 -8.29
CA ARG A 144 1.78 18.45 -9.67
C ARG A 144 2.23 19.82 -10.18
N ALA A 145 2.23 20.83 -9.32
CA ALA A 145 2.75 22.15 -9.66
C ALA A 145 4.25 22.13 -9.99
N ALA A 146 4.99 21.14 -9.49
CA ALA A 146 6.41 20.91 -9.81
C ALA A 146 6.64 19.89 -10.95
N GLY A 147 5.58 19.47 -11.65
CA GLY A 147 5.67 18.53 -12.77
C GLY A 147 5.74 17.06 -12.39
N PHE A 148 5.41 16.70 -11.13
CA PHE A 148 5.38 15.31 -10.66
C PHE A 148 3.94 14.81 -10.56
N ASP A 149 3.77 13.49 -10.50
CA ASP A 149 2.50 12.85 -10.24
C ASP A 149 2.32 12.53 -8.74
N HIS A 150 1.06 12.35 -8.29
CA HIS A 150 0.71 11.99 -6.90
C HIS A 150 1.31 10.65 -6.45
N THR A 151 1.81 9.83 -7.36
CA THR A 151 2.55 8.60 -7.04
C THR A 151 3.82 8.86 -6.23
N VAL A 152 4.36 10.09 -6.27
CA VAL A 152 5.46 10.49 -5.38
C VAL A 152 5.06 10.38 -3.90
N GLN A 153 3.91 10.95 -3.52
CA GLN A 153 3.40 10.79 -2.14
C GLN A 153 3.05 9.34 -1.83
N GLY A 154 2.54 8.59 -2.82
CA GLY A 154 2.25 7.17 -2.72
C GLY A 154 3.51 6.34 -2.41
N ALA A 155 4.65 6.65 -3.02
CA ALA A 155 5.91 5.95 -2.75
C ALA A 155 6.35 6.11 -1.27
N TYR A 156 6.22 7.32 -0.71
CA TYR A 156 6.48 7.54 0.73
C TYR A 156 5.48 6.80 1.62
N ALA A 157 4.21 6.77 1.21
CA ALA A 157 3.16 6.10 1.95
C ALA A 157 3.37 4.58 2.04
N VAL A 158 3.69 3.94 0.90
CA VAL A 158 4.01 2.52 0.84
C VAL A 158 5.26 2.19 1.67
N ALA A 159 6.28 3.05 1.63
CA ALA A 159 7.50 2.85 2.43
C ALA A 159 7.25 3.03 3.94
N ALA A 160 6.26 3.85 4.33
CA ALA A 160 5.89 4.08 5.72
C ALA A 160 4.91 3.03 6.27
N GLY A 161 4.21 2.27 5.41
CA GLY A 161 3.31 1.20 5.85
C GLY A 161 4.08 0.22 6.74
N PRO A 162 3.66 0.00 7.99
CA PRO A 162 4.43 -0.83 8.91
C PRO A 162 4.41 -2.28 8.43
N ILE A 163 5.57 -2.75 8.00
CA ILE A 163 5.83 -4.19 7.94
C ILE A 163 6.05 -4.61 9.38
N PRO A 164 5.33 -5.62 9.92
CA PRO A 164 5.52 -6.07 11.29
C PRO A 164 7.00 -6.23 11.61
N ALA A 165 7.47 -5.60 12.69
CA ALA A 165 8.90 -5.53 13.04
C ALA A 165 9.57 -6.90 13.21
N HIS A 166 8.76 -7.96 13.43
CA HIS A 166 9.23 -9.34 13.56
C HIS A 166 9.39 -10.05 12.21
N ALA A 167 8.89 -9.50 11.11
CA ALA A 167 8.94 -10.14 9.79
C ALA A 167 10.06 -9.62 8.88
N SER A 168 10.63 -8.44 9.17
CA SER A 168 11.71 -7.86 8.36
C SER A 168 13.08 -8.04 9.01
N PRO A 169 14.03 -8.76 8.36
CA PRO A 169 15.42 -8.80 8.80
C PRO A 169 16.10 -7.42 8.85
N LEU A 170 15.59 -6.46 8.09
CA LEU A 170 16.09 -5.09 8.04
C LEU A 170 15.68 -4.26 9.27
N CYS A 171 14.50 -4.53 9.86
CA CYS A 171 14.02 -3.80 11.03
C CYS A 171 14.71 -4.27 12.33
N ARG A 172 15.19 -5.52 12.38
CA ARG A 172 15.92 -6.07 13.54
C ARG A 172 17.33 -5.48 13.72
N ARG A 173 17.89 -4.81 12.70
CA ARG A 173 19.25 -4.24 12.79
C ARG A 173 19.35 -2.92 13.56
N ARG A 174 18.22 -2.27 13.91
CA ARG A 174 18.27 -1.01 14.66
C ARG A 174 18.37 -1.15 16.18
N SER A 175 18.16 -2.36 16.75
CA SER A 175 18.40 -2.62 18.17
C SER A 175 19.86 -2.96 18.54
N SER A 176 20.71 -3.16 17.55
CA SER A 176 22.16 -3.33 17.72
C SER A 176 22.86 -2.19 16.97
N GLY A 177 23.22 -1.13 17.70
CA GLY A 177 23.84 0.10 17.26
C GLY A 177 24.57 0.08 15.92
N PHE A 178 24.23 1.04 15.08
CA PHE A 178 25.15 1.51 14.05
C PHE A 178 26.31 2.21 14.75
N PRO A 179 27.56 1.89 14.38
CA PRO A 179 28.73 2.61 14.87
C PRO A 179 28.68 4.07 14.43
#